data_1c3756387aa01e8aa86c7606185129e3
#
_entry.id   1c3756387aa01e8aa86c7606185129e3
#
_cell.length_a   1.000
_cell.length_b   1.000
_cell.length_c   1.000
_cell.angle_alpha   90.00
_cell.angle_beta   90.00
_cell.angle_gamma   90.00
#
_symmetry.space_group_name_H-M   'P 1'
#
loop_
_entity.id
_entity.type
_entity.pdbx_description
1 polymer ?
#
loop_
_entity_poly.entity_id
_entity_poly.type
_entity_poly.pdbx_seq_one_letter_code
_entity_poly.pdbx_strand_id
1 'polypeptide(L)'
;KERIPDTLGEVLAKAGKTQLRIAETEKYAHVTFFFNGGVEKPNPLEDRILIPSPKVATYDLQPEMSAFEVTEKVIEEIKSSKYDCIILTRVYFRHP
;
A
#
# COMPACT_ATOMS: atom_id res chain seq x y z
N LYS A 1 23.67 -7.66 2.54
CA LYS A 1 22.88 -6.90 1.61
C LYS A 1 22.78 -5.45 2.08
N GLU A 2 23.06 -4.55 1.18
CA GLU A 2 23.08 -3.14 1.50
C GLU A 2 21.66 -2.60 1.74
N ARG A 3 21.52 -1.82 2.81
CA ARG A 3 20.25 -1.19 3.14
C ARG A 3 20.21 0.20 2.54
N ILE A 4 19.06 0.56 1.95
CA ILE A 4 18.85 1.90 1.42
C ILE A 4 18.43 2.81 2.58
N PRO A 5 19.23 3.85 2.90
CA PRO A 5 18.87 4.76 3.99
C PRO A 5 17.88 5.83 3.53
N ASP A 6 17.19 6.43 4.48
CA ASP A 6 16.32 7.58 4.26
C ASP A 6 15.22 7.34 3.23
N THR A 7 14.57 6.18 3.31
CA THR A 7 13.34 5.96 2.54
C THR A 7 12.28 6.95 3.03
N LEU A 8 11.26 7.20 2.22
CA LEU A 8 10.18 8.10 2.62
C LEU A 8 9.57 7.68 3.96
N GLY A 9 9.36 6.36 4.14
CA GLY A 9 8.81 5.85 5.40
C GLY A 9 9.65 6.20 6.60
N GLU A 10 10.97 6.10 6.47
CA GLU A 10 11.88 6.45 7.56
C GLU A 10 11.86 7.94 7.85
N VAL A 11 11.81 8.76 6.81
CA VAL A 11 11.76 10.21 6.97
C VAL A 11 10.48 10.63 7.69
N LEU A 12 9.35 10.05 7.30
CA LEU A 12 8.08 10.33 7.95
C LEU A 12 8.10 9.90 9.43
N ALA A 13 8.64 8.73 9.70
CA ALA A 13 8.74 8.23 11.08
C ALA A 13 9.60 9.12 11.95
N LYS A 14 10.73 9.57 11.42
CA LYS A 14 11.63 10.48 12.15
C LYS A 14 10.97 11.82 12.44
N ALA A 15 10.07 12.25 11.56
CA ALA A 15 9.32 13.50 11.74
C ALA A 15 8.10 13.32 12.65
N GLY A 16 7.88 12.12 13.17
CA GLY A 16 6.72 11.84 14.04
C GLY A 16 5.40 11.79 13.30
N LYS A 17 5.42 11.53 11.98
CA LYS A 17 4.21 11.52 11.17
C LYS A 17 3.65 10.11 11.07
N THR A 18 2.32 10.01 11.07
CA THR A 18 1.63 8.74 10.88
C THR A 18 1.45 8.46 9.40
N GLN A 19 1.57 7.19 9.03
CA GLN A 19 1.43 6.81 7.62
C GLN A 19 0.67 5.50 7.48
N LEU A 20 -0.07 5.40 6.38
CA LEU A 20 -0.79 4.18 6.04
C LEU A 20 -0.31 3.67 4.69
N ARG A 21 -0.04 2.38 4.60
CA ARG A 21 0.24 1.68 3.36
C ARG A 21 -0.95 0.81 3.04
N ILE A 22 -1.53 0.98 1.84
CA ILE A 22 -2.71 0.22 1.47
C ILE A 22 -2.61 -0.22 0.01
N ALA A 23 -2.88 -1.48 -0.23
CA ALA A 23 -2.90 -2.05 -1.58
C ALA A 23 -3.64 -3.37 -1.54
N GLU A 24 -4.04 -3.84 -2.72
CA GLU A 24 -4.55 -5.19 -2.82
C GLU A 24 -3.39 -6.18 -2.90
N THR A 25 -3.70 -7.47 -2.74
CA THR A 25 -2.69 -8.54 -2.62
C THR A 25 -1.60 -8.46 -3.68
N GLU A 26 -1.98 -8.25 -4.95
CA GLU A 26 -1.05 -8.29 -6.07
C GLU A 26 0.00 -7.18 -6.03
N LYS A 27 -0.26 -6.11 -5.30
CA LYS A 27 0.66 -4.98 -5.21
C LYS A 27 1.06 -4.62 -3.78
N TYR A 28 0.68 -5.46 -2.84
CA TYR A 28 0.95 -5.15 -1.43
C TYR A 28 2.45 -5.00 -1.15
N ALA A 29 3.26 -5.90 -1.68
CA ALA A 29 4.70 -5.83 -1.47
C ALA A 29 5.32 -4.57 -2.06
N HIS A 30 4.71 -4.00 -3.11
CA HIS A 30 5.23 -2.78 -3.74
C HIS A 30 5.14 -1.59 -2.81
N VAL A 31 4.08 -1.49 -2.01
CA VAL A 31 3.91 -0.36 -1.09
C VAL A 31 4.44 -0.66 0.31
N THR A 32 4.99 -1.84 0.53
CA THR A 32 5.56 -2.23 1.83
C THR A 32 7.02 -2.59 1.67
N PHE A 33 7.32 -3.83 1.34
CA PHE A 33 8.69 -4.32 1.28
C PHE A 33 9.56 -3.53 0.31
N PHE A 34 9.11 -3.39 -0.95
CA PHE A 34 9.93 -2.71 -1.96
C PHE A 34 10.02 -1.20 -1.69
N PHE A 35 8.91 -0.61 -1.26
CA PHE A 35 8.90 0.82 -0.97
C PHE A 35 9.80 1.17 0.22
N ASN A 36 10.02 0.20 1.11
CA ASN A 36 10.89 0.37 2.26
C ASN A 36 12.33 -0.12 1.99
N GLY A 37 12.71 -0.21 0.73
CA GLY A 37 14.07 -0.57 0.36
C GLY A 37 14.46 -2.00 0.70
N GLY A 38 13.49 -2.92 0.71
CA GLY A 38 13.73 -4.31 0.98
C GLY A 38 13.68 -4.67 2.47
N VAL A 39 13.09 -3.82 3.29
CA VAL A 39 12.92 -4.08 4.72
C VAL A 39 11.48 -4.50 4.99
N GLU A 40 11.29 -5.70 5.55
CA GLU A 40 9.97 -6.25 5.84
C GLU A 40 9.25 -5.51 6.96
N LYS A 41 10.00 -5.13 7.98
CA LYS A 41 9.42 -4.53 9.19
C LYS A 41 8.83 -3.15 8.92
N PRO A 42 7.61 -2.87 9.39
CA PRO A 42 7.05 -1.52 9.27
C PRO A 42 7.88 -0.50 10.03
N ASN A 43 7.88 0.73 9.54
CA ASN A 43 8.47 1.84 10.26
C ASN A 43 7.61 2.19 11.47
N PRO A 44 8.16 2.88 12.46
CA PRO A 44 7.33 3.41 13.55
C PRO A 44 6.21 4.28 12.98
N LEU A 45 5.01 4.18 13.53
CA LEU A 45 3.83 4.95 13.13
C LEU A 45 3.33 4.58 11.72
N GLU A 46 3.75 3.44 11.20
CA GLU A 46 3.28 2.93 9.92
C GLU A 46 2.26 1.82 10.13
N ASP A 47 1.04 2.04 9.64
CA ASP A 47 0.01 1.01 9.60
C ASP A 47 -0.13 0.47 8.18
N ARG A 48 -0.66 -0.73 8.05
CA ARG A 48 -0.80 -1.40 6.76
C ARG A 48 -2.18 -2.04 6.64
N ILE A 49 -2.79 -1.91 5.45
CA ILE A 49 -4.07 -2.54 5.15
C ILE A 49 -3.94 -3.30 3.84
N LEU A 50 -4.27 -4.58 3.91
CA LEU A 50 -4.27 -5.45 2.74
C LEU A 50 -5.71 -5.69 2.30
N ILE A 51 -6.01 -5.38 1.04
CA ILE A 51 -7.32 -5.68 0.44
C ILE A 51 -7.11 -6.90 -0.45
N PRO A 52 -7.89 -7.97 -0.28
CA PRO A 52 -7.71 -9.15 -1.12
C PRO A 52 -7.97 -8.86 -2.59
N SER A 53 -7.08 -9.35 -3.45
CA SER A 53 -7.31 -9.30 -4.89
C SER A 53 -8.45 -10.23 -5.27
N PRO A 54 -9.09 -10.04 -6.46
CA PRO A 54 -10.24 -10.86 -6.85
C PRO A 54 -9.88 -12.33 -6.93
N LYS A 55 -10.81 -13.18 -6.51
CA LYS A 55 -10.65 -14.63 -6.60
C LYS A 55 -11.27 -15.13 -7.89
N VAL A 56 -10.61 -14.84 -8.99
CA VAL A 56 -11.05 -15.26 -10.33
C VAL A 56 -10.01 -16.17 -10.94
N ALA A 57 -10.41 -16.98 -11.92
CA ALA A 57 -9.48 -17.92 -12.55
C ALA A 57 -8.31 -17.21 -13.20
N THR A 58 -8.60 -16.10 -13.89
CA THR A 58 -7.56 -15.22 -14.44
C THR A 58 -8.05 -13.78 -14.28
N TYR A 59 -7.11 -12.83 -14.15
CA TYR A 59 -7.47 -11.45 -13.86
C TYR A 59 -8.10 -10.71 -15.04
N ASP A 60 -8.00 -11.25 -16.25
CA ASP A 60 -8.72 -10.68 -17.39
C ASP A 60 -10.24 -10.77 -17.22
N LEU A 61 -10.71 -11.63 -16.32
CA LEU A 61 -12.12 -11.71 -15.96
C LEU A 61 -12.57 -10.56 -15.06
N GLN A 62 -11.63 -9.89 -14.41
CA GLN A 62 -11.91 -8.73 -13.57
C GLN A 62 -10.72 -7.77 -13.65
N PRO A 63 -10.57 -7.06 -14.79
CA PRO A 63 -9.39 -6.20 -14.98
C PRO A 63 -9.29 -5.04 -14.00
N GLU A 64 -10.41 -4.59 -13.45
CA GLU A 64 -10.39 -3.52 -12.44
C GLU A 64 -9.81 -4.01 -11.12
N MET A 65 -9.60 -5.32 -10.97
CA MET A 65 -9.06 -5.91 -9.75
C MET A 65 -9.92 -5.51 -8.54
N SER A 66 -9.33 -5.14 -7.43
CA SER A 66 -10.06 -4.68 -6.26
C SER A 66 -9.97 -3.16 -6.11
N ALA A 67 -9.91 -2.43 -7.23
CA ALA A 67 -9.74 -0.99 -7.22
C ALA A 67 -10.85 -0.27 -6.45
N PHE A 68 -12.10 -0.73 -6.58
CA PHE A 68 -13.21 -0.08 -5.87
C PHE A 68 -13.08 -0.24 -4.37
N GLU A 69 -12.74 -1.44 -3.91
CA GLU A 69 -12.58 -1.72 -2.49
C GLU A 69 -11.42 -0.95 -1.89
N VAL A 70 -10.30 -0.86 -2.61
CA VAL A 70 -9.15 -0.07 -2.17
C VAL A 70 -9.55 1.40 -2.06
N THR A 71 -10.23 1.92 -3.08
CA THR A 71 -10.65 3.33 -3.10
C THR A 71 -11.60 3.64 -1.94
N GLU A 72 -12.59 2.78 -1.70
CA GLU A 72 -13.52 2.97 -0.59
C GLU A 72 -12.80 3.00 0.75
N LYS A 73 -11.85 2.09 0.95
CA LYS A 73 -11.09 2.04 2.20
C LYS A 73 -10.22 3.27 2.37
N VAL A 74 -9.59 3.74 1.30
CA VAL A 74 -8.77 4.95 1.35
C VAL A 74 -9.63 6.17 1.74
N ILE A 75 -10.82 6.31 1.13
CA ILE A 75 -11.72 7.42 1.46
C ILE A 75 -12.11 7.36 2.93
N GLU A 76 -12.44 6.17 3.43
CA GLU A 76 -12.79 5.98 4.84
C GLU A 76 -11.64 6.42 5.76
N GLU A 77 -10.40 6.05 5.42
CA GLU A 77 -9.25 6.41 6.23
C GLU A 77 -8.92 7.90 6.14
N ILE A 78 -9.14 8.53 4.98
CA ILE A 78 -8.97 9.98 4.84
C ILE A 78 -9.97 10.70 5.76
N LYS A 79 -11.22 10.25 5.77
CA LYS A 79 -12.25 10.87 6.61
C LYS A 79 -11.97 10.72 8.09
N SER A 80 -11.24 9.68 8.48
CA SER A 80 -10.91 9.47 9.88
C SER A 80 -9.89 10.45 10.42
N SER A 81 -9.16 11.13 9.53
CA SER A 81 -8.09 12.08 9.87
C SER A 81 -6.99 11.45 10.73
N LYS A 82 -6.82 10.14 10.64
CA LYS A 82 -5.88 9.40 11.47
C LYS A 82 -4.45 9.47 10.96
N TYR A 83 -4.29 9.62 9.65
CA TYR A 83 -2.97 9.53 9.03
C TYR A 83 -2.54 10.86 8.40
N ASP A 84 -1.26 11.16 8.55
CA ASP A 84 -0.65 12.33 7.90
C ASP A 84 -0.34 12.04 6.44
N CYS A 85 -0.09 10.77 6.11
CA CYS A 85 0.26 10.37 4.75
C CYS A 85 -0.33 9.00 4.45
N ILE A 86 -0.91 8.86 3.27
CA ILE A 86 -1.45 7.58 2.81
C ILE A 86 -0.77 7.22 1.50
N ILE A 87 -0.14 6.05 1.47
CA ILE A 87 0.55 5.54 0.28
C ILE A 87 -0.24 4.35 -0.23
N LEU A 88 -0.70 4.45 -1.48
CA LEU A 88 -1.50 3.40 -2.09
C LEU A 88 -1.06 3.18 -3.52
N THR A 89 -1.43 2.02 -4.04
CA THR A 89 -1.28 1.76 -5.47
C THR A 89 -2.56 1.11 -5.98
N ARG A 90 -2.88 1.40 -7.23
CA ARG A 90 -4.02 0.78 -7.91
C ARG A 90 -3.49 -0.21 -8.94
N VAL A 91 -4.22 -1.30 -9.09
CA VAL A 91 -3.90 -2.33 -10.08
C VAL A 91 -5.04 -2.39 -11.08
N TYR A 92 -4.69 -2.42 -12.34
CA TYR A 92 -5.64 -2.66 -13.42
C TYR A 92 -5.01 -3.69 -14.34
N PHE A 93 -5.61 -4.86 -14.44
CA PHE A 93 -5.05 -5.91 -15.27
C PHE A 93 -5.15 -5.48 -16.74
N ARG A 94 -4.01 -5.46 -17.40
CA ARG A 94 -3.95 -5.10 -18.81
C ARG A 94 -3.58 -6.33 -19.60
N HIS A 95 -4.46 -6.73 -20.48
CA HIS A 95 -4.20 -7.87 -21.36
C HIS A 95 -3.16 -7.47 -22.40
N PRO A 96 -2.08 -8.28 -22.58
CA PRO A 96 -1.03 -7.95 -23.53
C PRO A 96 -1.50 -7.97 -24.97
#